data_f92c78cfed8ea3aef87608cd07f05c73
#
_entry.id   f92c78cfed8ea3aef87608cd07f05c73
#
_cell.length_a   1.000
_cell.length_b   1.000
_cell.length_c   1.000
_cell.angle_alpha   90.00
_cell.angle_beta   90.00
_cell.angle_gamma   90.00
#
_symmetry.space_group_name_H-M   'P 1'
#
loop_
_entity.id
_entity.type
_entity.pdbx_description
1 polymer ?
#
loop_
_entity_poly.entity_id
_entity_poly.type
_entity_poly.pdbx_seq_one_letter_code
_entity_poly.pdbx_strand_id
1 'polypeptide(L)'
;IAPRNLLPTKSMKVNKIMAVKLLLSLVIVVGLTTSCGKSKSSKNSSTATGWKINDKKGGFQYASNFKKQATGPGLVMVEGGTFTMGKVQDDVMHDWNNSPNQQHVQSFYMDETEVTNLMYMEYLDWLKRVFPPEQENYKNIYEGASPDTLVWRNRLGYNETMTNNYLRHPAYASYPVVGVNWIQAVEFSK
;
A
#
# COMPACT_ATOMS: atom_id res chain seq x y z
N ILE A 1 7.18 17.77 -90.81
CA ILE A 1 7.50 17.32 -89.42
C ILE A 1 8.85 17.97 -89.12
N ALA A 2 8.86 19.04 -88.26
CA ALA A 2 10.06 19.80 -87.88
C ALA A 2 10.66 19.24 -86.59
N PRO A 3 12.00 19.18 -86.44
CA PRO A 3 12.62 18.70 -85.24
C PRO A 3 12.65 19.80 -84.17
N ARG A 4 12.34 19.42 -82.89
CA ARG A 4 12.42 20.30 -81.73
C ARG A 4 13.89 20.54 -81.37
N ASN A 5 14.28 21.80 -81.33
CA ASN A 5 15.56 22.26 -80.79
C ASN A 5 15.62 22.06 -79.28
N LEU A 6 16.48 21.19 -78.80
CA LEU A 6 16.89 21.07 -77.40
C LEU A 6 17.80 22.21 -77.01
N LEU A 7 17.40 23.00 -76.03
CA LEU A 7 18.21 24.05 -75.43
C LEU A 7 19.39 23.46 -74.65
N PRO A 8 20.58 24.05 -74.71
CA PRO A 8 21.74 23.52 -73.97
C PRO A 8 21.61 23.82 -72.50
N THR A 9 21.72 22.81 -71.68
CA THR A 9 21.82 22.91 -70.21
C THR A 9 23.14 23.60 -69.85
N LYS A 10 23.05 24.81 -69.31
CA LYS A 10 24.20 25.59 -68.83
C LYS A 10 24.70 24.95 -67.54
N SER A 11 25.81 24.20 -67.63
CA SER A 11 26.55 23.68 -66.47
C SER A 11 27.06 24.85 -65.62
N MET A 12 26.48 25.07 -64.46
CA MET A 12 27.02 26.05 -63.50
C MET A 12 28.32 25.48 -62.89
N LYS A 13 29.45 26.00 -63.28
CA LYS A 13 30.75 25.80 -62.62
C LYS A 13 30.65 26.45 -61.24
N VAL A 14 30.32 25.70 -60.20
CA VAL A 14 30.37 26.16 -58.81
C VAL A 14 31.86 26.45 -58.49
N ASN A 15 32.18 27.71 -58.20
CA ASN A 15 33.51 28.07 -57.79
C ASN A 15 33.94 27.29 -56.56
N LYS A 16 35.06 26.57 -56.59
CA LYS A 16 35.60 25.76 -55.49
C LYS A 16 35.64 26.53 -54.19
N ILE A 17 35.89 27.85 -54.21
CA ILE A 17 35.81 28.69 -53.00
C ILE A 17 34.42 28.83 -52.42
N MET A 18 33.40 28.87 -53.26
CA MET A 18 31.99 28.92 -52.79
C MET A 18 31.54 27.58 -52.18
N ALA A 19 31.97 26.48 -52.75
CA ALA A 19 31.71 25.15 -52.23
C ALA A 19 32.36 24.91 -50.86
N VAL A 20 33.62 25.38 -50.69
CA VAL A 20 34.33 25.28 -49.41
C VAL A 20 33.66 26.16 -48.33
N LYS A 21 33.24 27.38 -48.66
CA LYS A 21 32.53 28.26 -47.72
C LYS A 21 31.18 27.65 -47.31
N LEU A 22 30.44 27.03 -48.23
CA LEU A 22 29.17 26.37 -47.95
C LEU A 22 29.36 25.13 -47.07
N LEU A 23 30.39 24.33 -47.30
CA LEU A 23 30.78 23.20 -46.47
C LEU A 23 31.20 23.65 -45.06
N LEU A 24 31.98 24.73 -44.94
CA LEU A 24 32.41 25.25 -43.65
C LEU A 24 31.22 25.77 -42.82
N SER A 25 30.27 26.48 -43.47
CA SER A 25 29.06 26.96 -42.78
C SER A 25 28.16 25.81 -42.35
N LEU A 26 28.06 24.72 -43.12
CA LEU A 26 27.28 23.53 -42.76
C LEU A 26 27.86 22.81 -41.54
N VAL A 27 29.20 22.72 -41.44
CA VAL A 27 29.88 22.11 -40.28
C VAL A 27 29.68 22.94 -39.02
N ILE A 28 29.66 24.28 -39.09
CA ILE A 28 29.39 25.14 -37.95
C ILE A 28 27.96 25.00 -37.47
N VAL A 29 26.96 24.90 -38.36
CA VAL A 29 25.56 24.72 -38.01
C VAL A 29 25.33 23.35 -37.36
N VAL A 30 25.95 22.29 -37.87
CA VAL A 30 25.86 20.96 -37.29
C VAL A 30 26.55 20.90 -35.91
N GLY A 31 27.66 21.61 -35.72
CA GLY A 31 28.35 21.71 -34.43
C GLY A 31 27.53 22.40 -33.33
N LEU A 32 26.70 23.38 -33.68
CA LEU A 32 25.88 24.11 -32.73
C LEU A 32 24.62 23.33 -32.30
N THR A 33 24.14 22.38 -33.08
CA THR A 33 22.94 21.57 -32.73
C THR A 33 23.24 20.38 -31.81
N THR A 34 24.50 20.00 -31.65
CA THR A 34 24.89 18.88 -30.77
C THR A 34 25.10 19.28 -29.31
N SER A 35 25.06 20.59 -28.98
CA SER A 35 25.36 21.10 -27.64
C SER A 35 24.17 21.03 -26.65
N CYS A 36 22.98 20.61 -27.06
CA CYS A 36 21.86 20.34 -26.14
C CYS A 36 21.72 18.84 -25.88
N GLY A 37 22.74 18.19 -25.38
CA GLY A 37 22.63 16.91 -24.72
C GLY A 37 21.83 17.11 -23.46
N LYS A 38 20.50 16.85 -23.50
CA LYS A 38 19.72 16.57 -22.28
C LYS A 38 20.51 15.48 -21.55
N SER A 39 21.18 15.85 -20.48
CA SER A 39 21.69 14.92 -19.49
C SER A 39 20.50 14.03 -19.15
N LYS A 40 20.47 12.81 -19.67
CA LYS A 40 19.54 11.78 -19.22
C LYS A 40 19.91 11.58 -17.76
N SER A 41 19.21 12.27 -16.87
CA SER A 41 19.24 11.97 -15.45
C SER A 41 19.03 10.47 -15.35
N SER A 42 20.11 9.76 -15.06
CA SER A 42 20.05 8.33 -14.84
C SER A 42 19.01 8.12 -13.75
N LYS A 43 17.97 7.33 -14.01
CA LYS A 43 16.93 7.01 -13.01
C LYS A 43 17.52 6.48 -11.69
N ASN A 44 18.80 6.19 -11.67
CA ASN A 44 19.54 5.62 -10.56
C ASN A 44 20.53 6.60 -9.93
N SER A 45 20.36 7.91 -10.08
CA SER A 45 21.17 8.90 -9.38
C SER A 45 20.31 9.79 -8.50
N SER A 46 20.82 10.11 -7.31
CA SER A 46 20.19 11.05 -6.40
C SER A 46 20.12 12.43 -7.03
N THR A 47 18.97 13.06 -7.02
CA THR A 47 18.77 14.43 -7.51
C THR A 47 19.42 15.48 -6.60
N ALA A 48 19.65 15.16 -5.33
CA ALA A 48 20.25 16.06 -4.35
C ALA A 48 21.77 16.02 -4.36
N THR A 49 22.38 14.84 -4.46
CA THR A 49 23.83 14.64 -4.34
C THR A 49 24.51 14.26 -5.65
N GLY A 50 23.76 13.88 -6.68
CA GLY A 50 24.28 13.33 -7.92
C GLY A 50 24.89 11.92 -7.79
N TRP A 51 24.89 11.34 -6.60
CA TRP A 51 25.47 10.02 -6.37
C TRP A 51 24.62 8.93 -7.01
N LYS A 52 25.30 7.92 -7.53
CA LYS A 52 24.63 6.75 -8.07
C LYS A 52 24.07 5.91 -6.94
N ILE A 53 22.83 5.47 -7.14
CA ILE A 53 22.10 4.60 -6.23
C ILE A 53 22.20 3.17 -6.75
N ASN A 54 22.46 2.19 -5.90
CA ASN A 54 22.63 0.77 -6.25
C ASN A 54 23.72 0.51 -7.31
N ASP A 55 24.83 1.25 -7.26
CA ASP A 55 25.98 1.00 -8.14
C ASP A 55 26.73 -0.23 -7.66
N LYS A 56 27.16 -1.08 -8.59
CA LYS A 56 27.96 -2.28 -8.31
C LYS A 56 29.34 -1.98 -7.69
N LYS A 57 29.83 -0.75 -7.88
CA LYS A 57 31.15 -0.29 -7.38
C LYS A 57 31.10 0.31 -5.97
N GLY A 58 29.95 0.26 -5.30
CA GLY A 58 29.72 0.85 -3.99
C GLY A 58 28.79 2.07 -4.03
N GLY A 59 28.69 2.83 -2.95
CA GLY A 59 27.76 3.93 -2.79
C GLY A 59 26.52 3.51 -2.00
N PHE A 60 25.45 4.30 -2.07
CA PHE A 60 24.22 4.03 -1.35
C PHE A 60 23.46 2.85 -1.96
N GLN A 61 23.27 1.83 -1.18
CA GLN A 61 22.53 0.62 -1.57
C GLN A 61 21.20 0.57 -0.84
N TYR A 62 20.11 0.43 -1.57
CA TYR A 62 18.78 0.18 -0.99
C TYR A 62 17.98 -0.80 -1.86
N ALA A 63 17.07 -1.49 -1.24
CA ALA A 63 16.18 -2.42 -1.94
C ALA A 63 15.21 -1.64 -2.84
N SER A 64 15.51 -1.61 -4.15
CA SER A 64 14.66 -0.96 -5.16
C SER A 64 13.50 -1.84 -5.65
N ASN A 65 13.57 -3.15 -5.37
CA ASN A 65 12.56 -4.12 -5.77
C ASN A 65 11.47 -4.19 -4.69
N PHE A 66 10.73 -3.11 -4.52
CA PHE A 66 9.54 -3.13 -3.70
C PHE A 66 8.47 -3.99 -4.39
N LYS A 67 8.20 -5.14 -3.82
CA LYS A 67 7.01 -5.92 -4.20
C LYS A 67 5.84 -5.38 -3.40
N LYS A 68 4.77 -5.00 -4.10
CA LYS A 68 3.52 -4.63 -3.43
C LYS A 68 3.12 -5.79 -2.51
N GLN A 69 2.93 -5.48 -1.25
CA GLN A 69 2.47 -6.47 -0.28
C GLN A 69 1.10 -6.99 -0.71
N ALA A 70 0.96 -8.30 -0.80
CA ALA A 70 -0.35 -8.91 -1.00
C ALA A 70 -1.17 -8.72 0.27
N THR A 71 -2.42 -8.30 0.11
CA THR A 71 -3.38 -8.27 1.23
C THR A 71 -3.60 -9.69 1.73
N GLY A 72 -3.71 -9.85 3.05
CA GLY A 72 -4.12 -11.12 3.62
C GLY A 72 -5.55 -11.50 3.21
N PRO A 73 -5.92 -12.78 3.32
CA PRO A 73 -7.28 -13.22 3.04
C PRO A 73 -8.30 -12.48 3.91
N GLY A 74 -9.37 -11.95 3.31
CA GLY A 74 -10.42 -11.23 4.01
C GLY A 74 -10.09 -9.79 4.41
N LEU A 75 -8.84 -9.33 4.22
CA LEU A 75 -8.43 -7.97 4.56
C LEU A 75 -8.67 -7.01 3.40
N VAL A 76 -9.23 -5.85 3.71
CA VAL A 76 -9.41 -4.71 2.79
C VAL A 76 -8.51 -3.58 3.22
N MET A 77 -7.85 -2.95 2.26
CA MET A 77 -7.04 -1.76 2.51
C MET A 77 -7.94 -0.54 2.65
N VAL A 78 -7.86 0.13 3.79
CA VAL A 78 -8.48 1.44 4.03
C VAL A 78 -7.43 2.52 3.82
N GLU A 79 -7.68 3.41 2.86
CA GLU A 79 -6.77 4.53 2.61
C GLU A 79 -6.79 5.51 3.77
N GLY A 80 -5.60 5.97 4.16
CA GLY A 80 -5.43 6.99 5.16
C GLY A 80 -5.91 8.35 4.67
N GLY A 81 -6.26 9.19 5.62
CA GLY A 81 -6.74 10.53 5.32
C GLY A 81 -7.00 11.34 6.58
N THR A 82 -7.50 12.54 6.39
CA THR A 82 -7.91 13.42 7.46
C THR A 82 -9.43 13.44 7.54
N PHE A 83 -9.97 13.22 8.71
CA PHE A 83 -11.41 13.32 8.96
C PHE A 83 -11.68 14.17 10.19
N THR A 84 -12.88 14.73 10.29
CA THR A 84 -13.32 15.50 11.43
C THR A 84 -14.25 14.66 12.27
N MET A 85 -13.88 14.39 13.51
CA MET A 85 -14.72 13.73 14.50
C MET A 85 -15.39 14.74 15.41
N GLY A 86 -16.51 14.36 15.97
CA GLY A 86 -17.34 15.20 16.84
C GLY A 86 -18.68 15.55 16.24
N LYS A 87 -19.61 16.04 17.08
CA LYS A 87 -20.91 16.55 16.63
C LYS A 87 -20.73 17.88 15.92
N VAL A 88 -20.93 17.92 14.61
CA VAL A 88 -20.56 19.08 13.81
C VAL A 88 -21.73 20.06 13.67
N GLN A 89 -22.87 19.65 13.15
CA GLN A 89 -23.97 20.58 12.85
C GLN A 89 -25.33 20.13 13.41
N ASP A 90 -25.44 18.87 13.78
CA ASP A 90 -26.69 18.24 14.20
C ASP A 90 -26.82 18.13 15.73
N ASP A 91 -26.09 18.97 16.48
CA ASP A 91 -26.22 19.01 17.92
C ASP A 91 -27.46 19.82 18.31
N VAL A 92 -28.59 19.13 18.36
CA VAL A 92 -29.90 19.71 18.69
C VAL A 92 -29.93 20.31 20.11
N MET A 93 -29.09 19.81 21.01
CA MET A 93 -29.03 20.26 22.40
C MET A 93 -28.09 21.45 22.60
N HIS A 94 -27.23 21.73 21.63
CA HIS A 94 -26.21 22.81 21.69
C HIS A 94 -25.37 22.77 22.97
N ASP A 95 -25.03 21.59 23.44
CA ASP A 95 -24.30 21.42 24.69
C ASP A 95 -22.79 21.65 24.54
N TRP A 96 -22.27 21.70 23.31
CA TRP A 96 -20.87 21.96 22.93
C TRP A 96 -19.85 21.03 23.60
N ASN A 97 -20.31 19.91 24.15
CA ASN A 97 -19.44 18.92 24.83
C ASN A 97 -18.54 18.16 23.87
N ASN A 98 -18.81 18.23 22.58
CA ASN A 98 -18.10 17.45 21.57
C ASN A 98 -17.72 18.36 20.39
N SER A 99 -16.71 19.19 20.60
CA SER A 99 -16.21 20.10 19.57
C SER A 99 -15.58 19.35 18.39
N PRO A 100 -15.72 19.86 17.16
CA PRO A 100 -15.08 19.27 15.99
C PRO A 100 -13.56 19.22 16.14
N ASN A 101 -12.98 18.05 15.94
CA ASN A 101 -11.53 17.82 15.98
C ASN A 101 -11.07 17.08 14.73
N GLN A 102 -10.08 17.63 14.05
CA GLN A 102 -9.45 16.97 12.90
C GLN A 102 -8.43 15.95 13.35
N GLN A 103 -8.59 14.73 12.85
CA GLN A 103 -7.66 13.62 13.07
C GLN A 103 -7.12 13.13 11.74
N HIS A 104 -5.83 12.80 11.73
CA HIS A 104 -5.18 12.15 10.60
C HIS A 104 -4.93 10.69 10.92
N VAL A 105 -5.39 9.80 10.05
CA VAL A 105 -5.21 8.35 10.17
C VAL A 105 -4.36 7.86 9.00
N GLN A 106 -3.38 7.02 9.29
CA GLN A 106 -2.59 6.35 8.26
C GLN A 106 -3.39 5.24 7.60
N SER A 107 -3.00 4.85 6.38
CA SER A 107 -3.61 3.70 5.70
C SER A 107 -3.39 2.43 6.52
N PHE A 108 -4.40 1.58 6.60
CA PHE A 108 -4.35 0.33 7.35
C PHE A 108 -5.17 -0.76 6.67
N TYR A 109 -4.98 -1.99 7.08
CA TYR A 109 -5.80 -3.11 6.66
C TYR A 109 -6.84 -3.40 7.74
N MET A 110 -8.03 -3.76 7.31
CA MET A 110 -9.15 -4.14 8.18
C MET A 110 -9.86 -5.34 7.57
N ASP A 111 -10.38 -6.22 8.41
CA ASP A 111 -11.30 -7.27 7.94
C ASP A 111 -12.57 -6.65 7.36
N GLU A 112 -13.07 -7.21 6.26
CA GLU A 112 -14.32 -6.76 5.63
C GLU A 112 -15.53 -7.06 6.51
N THR A 113 -15.44 -8.10 7.31
CA THR A 113 -16.50 -8.58 8.20
C THR A 113 -16.00 -8.72 9.62
N GLU A 114 -16.92 -8.79 10.57
CA GLU A 114 -16.60 -9.13 11.96
C GLU A 114 -15.98 -10.52 12.06
N VAL A 115 -15.05 -10.71 13.00
CA VAL A 115 -14.42 -12.01 13.27
C VAL A 115 -15.47 -12.99 13.79
N THR A 116 -15.61 -14.12 13.11
CA THR A 116 -16.60 -15.13 13.44
C THR A 116 -16.12 -16.08 14.54
N ASN A 117 -17.08 -16.78 15.19
CA ASN A 117 -16.76 -17.84 16.15
C ASN A 117 -15.86 -18.92 15.55
N LEU A 118 -16.08 -19.28 14.28
CA LEU A 118 -15.26 -20.27 13.59
C LEU A 118 -13.82 -19.81 13.44
N MET A 119 -13.59 -18.58 12.98
CA MET A 119 -12.25 -17.99 12.83
C MET A 119 -11.52 -17.93 14.17
N TYR A 120 -12.23 -17.54 15.21
CA TYR A 120 -11.62 -17.46 16.54
C TYR A 120 -11.30 -18.85 17.11
N MET A 121 -12.15 -19.85 16.88
CA MET A 121 -11.84 -21.25 17.25
C MET A 121 -10.65 -21.81 16.48
N GLU A 122 -10.48 -21.46 15.19
CA GLU A 122 -9.32 -21.84 14.40
C GLU A 122 -8.04 -21.26 15.01
N TYR A 123 -8.07 -19.99 15.43
CA TYR A 123 -6.97 -19.36 16.15
C TYR A 123 -6.64 -20.09 17.48
N LEU A 124 -7.67 -20.46 18.27
CA LEU A 124 -7.46 -21.21 19.51
C LEU A 124 -6.88 -22.61 19.26
N ASP A 125 -7.28 -23.27 18.17
CA ASP A 125 -6.71 -24.56 17.78
C ASP A 125 -5.25 -24.42 17.35
N TRP A 126 -4.93 -23.36 16.59
CA TRP A 126 -3.55 -23.02 16.23
C TRP A 126 -2.69 -22.77 17.49
N LEU A 127 -3.20 -22.01 18.46
CA LEU A 127 -2.50 -21.77 19.72
C LEU A 127 -2.17 -23.07 20.46
N LYS A 128 -3.10 -24.03 20.51
CA LYS A 128 -2.85 -25.34 21.12
C LYS A 128 -1.75 -26.12 20.46
N ARG A 129 -1.64 -26.02 19.14
CA ARG A 129 -0.59 -26.72 18.38
C ARG A 129 0.78 -26.11 18.57
N VAL A 130 0.86 -24.77 18.60
CA VAL A 130 2.13 -24.02 18.72
C VAL A 130 2.60 -23.94 20.19
N PHE A 131 1.66 -23.77 21.11
CA PHE A 131 1.87 -23.65 22.55
C PHE A 131 1.06 -24.72 23.29
N PRO A 132 1.54 -25.97 23.32
CA PRO A 132 0.81 -27.06 23.96
C PRO A 132 0.54 -26.75 25.44
N PRO A 133 -0.75 -26.77 25.88
CA PRO A 133 -1.11 -26.41 27.25
C PRO A 133 -0.62 -27.43 28.32
N GLU A 134 -0.13 -28.60 27.90
CA GLU A 134 0.50 -29.59 28.76
C GLU A 134 1.82 -29.11 29.34
N GLN A 135 2.50 -28.14 28.67
CA GLN A 135 3.70 -27.53 29.19
C GLN A 135 3.32 -26.38 30.13
N GLU A 136 3.83 -26.41 31.34
CA GLU A 136 3.49 -25.44 32.39
C GLU A 136 3.74 -23.97 32.01
N ASN A 137 4.76 -23.72 31.17
CA ASN A 137 5.08 -22.40 30.64
C ASN A 137 4.03 -21.83 29.68
N TYR A 138 3.23 -22.68 29.02
CA TYR A 138 2.26 -22.29 27.98
C TYR A 138 0.80 -22.44 28.39
N LYS A 139 0.54 -23.01 29.57
CA LYS A 139 -0.82 -23.24 30.08
C LYS A 139 -1.67 -21.98 30.07
N ASN A 140 -1.12 -20.88 30.52
CA ASN A 140 -1.85 -19.62 30.65
C ASN A 140 -2.14 -18.93 29.31
N ILE A 141 -1.43 -19.29 28.24
CA ILE A 141 -1.61 -18.67 26.90
C ILE A 141 -2.98 -19.03 26.35
N TYR A 142 -3.33 -20.31 26.36
CA TYR A 142 -4.62 -20.76 25.86
C TYR A 142 -5.79 -20.29 26.74
N GLU A 143 -5.64 -20.36 28.05
CA GLU A 143 -6.66 -19.88 28.99
C GLU A 143 -6.88 -18.37 28.84
N GLY A 144 -5.80 -17.60 28.70
CA GLY A 144 -5.86 -16.15 28.49
C GLY A 144 -6.43 -15.73 27.14
N ALA A 145 -6.29 -16.58 26.11
CA ALA A 145 -6.86 -16.32 24.78
C ALA A 145 -8.35 -16.73 24.68
N SER A 146 -8.84 -17.58 25.58
CA SER A 146 -10.22 -18.09 25.53
C SER A 146 -11.23 -16.96 25.82
N PRO A 147 -12.27 -16.80 24.99
CA PRO A 147 -13.33 -15.81 25.24
C PRO A 147 -14.10 -16.12 26.53
N ASP A 148 -14.56 -15.08 27.21
CA ASP A 148 -15.43 -15.22 28.36
C ASP A 148 -16.86 -15.56 27.92
N THR A 149 -17.27 -16.80 28.11
CA THR A 149 -18.61 -17.26 27.79
C THR A 149 -19.67 -16.82 28.80
N LEU A 150 -19.27 -16.34 29.99
CA LEU A 150 -20.17 -15.90 31.03
C LEU A 150 -20.86 -14.56 30.75
N VAL A 151 -20.37 -13.82 29.72
CA VAL A 151 -20.98 -12.56 29.27
C VAL A 151 -22.47 -12.70 28.92
N TRP A 152 -22.92 -13.93 28.61
CA TRP A 152 -24.33 -14.23 28.33
C TRP A 152 -25.21 -14.37 29.58
N ARG A 153 -24.61 -14.53 30.76
CA ARG A 153 -25.36 -14.61 32.00
C ARG A 153 -25.96 -13.27 32.38
N ASN A 154 -27.29 -13.25 32.47
CA ASN A 154 -28.02 -12.07 32.91
C ASN A 154 -28.82 -12.42 34.16
N ARG A 155 -28.92 -11.49 35.12
CA ARG A 155 -29.71 -11.65 36.35
C ARG A 155 -31.23 -11.83 36.11
N LEU A 156 -31.70 -11.32 34.97
CA LEU A 156 -33.13 -11.28 34.64
C LEU A 156 -33.57 -12.30 33.59
N GLY A 157 -32.64 -13.09 33.06
CA GLY A 157 -32.94 -14.05 32.01
C GLY A 157 -32.12 -15.33 32.10
N TYR A 158 -32.74 -16.46 31.76
CA TYR A 158 -32.04 -17.75 31.66
C TYR A 158 -31.37 -17.87 30.29
N ASN A 159 -30.05 -17.61 30.23
CA ASN A 159 -29.25 -17.66 29.02
C ASN A 159 -28.15 -18.75 29.05
N GLU A 160 -28.30 -19.78 29.87
CA GLU A 160 -27.30 -20.85 30.00
C GLU A 160 -27.07 -21.60 28.66
N THR A 161 -28.08 -21.70 27.83
CA THR A 161 -27.94 -22.28 26.48
C THR A 161 -26.93 -21.49 25.63
N MET A 162 -26.97 -20.16 25.69
CA MET A 162 -26.02 -19.30 24.98
C MET A 162 -24.62 -19.39 25.59
N THR A 163 -24.54 -19.37 26.93
CA THR A 163 -23.27 -19.52 27.67
C THR A 163 -22.52 -20.79 27.26
N ASN A 164 -23.23 -21.90 27.09
CA ASN A 164 -22.61 -23.19 26.79
C ASN A 164 -22.36 -23.43 25.31
N ASN A 165 -23.21 -22.91 24.43
CA ASN A 165 -23.24 -23.30 23.02
C ASN A 165 -22.79 -22.21 22.06
N TYR A 166 -22.89 -20.93 22.39
CA TYR A 166 -22.67 -19.85 21.40
C TYR A 166 -21.32 -19.92 20.71
N LEU A 167 -20.24 -20.14 21.42
CA LEU A 167 -18.90 -20.22 20.84
C LEU A 167 -18.68 -21.50 20.03
N ARG A 168 -19.26 -22.62 20.45
CA ARG A 168 -18.84 -23.96 19.98
C ARG A 168 -19.85 -24.66 19.08
N HIS A 169 -21.11 -24.25 19.10
CA HIS A 169 -22.16 -24.94 18.34
C HIS A 169 -22.13 -24.51 16.87
N PRO A 170 -22.18 -25.45 15.90
CA PRO A 170 -22.11 -25.16 14.47
C PRO A 170 -23.12 -24.13 13.95
N ALA A 171 -24.30 -24.05 14.58
CA ALA A 171 -25.32 -23.07 14.20
C ALA A 171 -24.84 -21.60 14.36
N TYR A 172 -23.90 -21.35 15.25
CA TYR A 172 -23.35 -20.02 15.52
C TYR A 172 -21.94 -19.82 14.93
N ALA A 173 -21.46 -20.75 14.09
CA ALA A 173 -20.10 -20.70 13.55
C ALA A 173 -19.81 -19.41 12.76
N SER A 174 -20.79 -18.91 12.01
CA SER A 174 -20.70 -17.68 11.22
C SER A 174 -21.14 -16.41 11.96
N TYR A 175 -21.50 -16.53 13.24
CA TYR A 175 -21.84 -15.37 14.07
C TYR A 175 -20.58 -14.73 14.66
N PRO A 176 -20.61 -13.43 14.99
CA PRO A 176 -19.44 -12.73 15.54
C PRO A 176 -19.04 -13.31 16.89
N VAL A 177 -17.73 -13.37 17.14
CA VAL A 177 -17.21 -13.81 18.45
C VAL A 177 -17.55 -12.78 19.53
N VAL A 178 -17.98 -13.25 20.68
CA VAL A 178 -18.38 -12.44 21.85
C VAL A 178 -17.59 -12.84 23.08
N GLY A 179 -17.38 -11.90 24.01
CA GLY A 179 -16.63 -12.14 25.23
C GLY A 179 -15.12 -12.03 25.07
N VAL A 180 -14.66 -11.32 24.04
CA VAL A 180 -13.25 -11.05 23.78
C VAL A 180 -12.89 -9.67 24.34
N ASN A 181 -11.81 -9.59 25.09
CA ASN A 181 -11.27 -8.34 25.61
C ASN A 181 -10.26 -7.70 24.64
N TRP A 182 -9.85 -6.46 24.93
CA TRP A 182 -8.91 -5.71 24.10
C TRP A 182 -7.58 -6.46 23.85
N ILE A 183 -7.01 -7.07 24.89
CA ILE A 183 -5.71 -7.77 24.78
C ILE A 183 -5.85 -8.98 23.86
N GLN A 184 -6.92 -9.76 24.03
CA GLN A 184 -7.23 -10.92 23.18
C GLN A 184 -7.42 -10.52 21.72
N ALA A 185 -8.12 -9.42 21.45
CA ALA A 185 -8.30 -8.90 20.10
C ALA A 185 -6.96 -8.46 19.47
N VAL A 186 -6.08 -7.79 20.23
CA VAL A 186 -4.75 -7.40 19.77
C VAL A 186 -3.88 -8.61 19.47
N GLU A 187 -3.90 -9.63 20.32
CA GLU A 187 -3.11 -10.86 20.07
C GLU A 187 -3.64 -11.66 18.87
N PHE A 188 -4.95 -11.67 18.65
CA PHE A 188 -5.55 -12.28 17.46
C PHE A 188 -5.12 -11.59 16.15
N SER A 189 -4.92 -10.27 16.18
CA SER A 189 -4.59 -9.47 14.98
C SER A 189 -3.11 -9.53 14.55
N LYS A 190 -2.23 -10.15 15.35
CA LYS A 190 -0.79 -10.31 15.06
C LYS A 190 -0.48 -11.52 14.21
#